data_adc661174b51f743b21b8422699cde23
#
_entry.id   adc661174b51f743b21b8422699cde23
#
_cell.length_a   1.000
_cell.length_b   1.000
_cell.length_c   1.000
_cell.angle_alpha   90.00
_cell.angle_beta   90.00
_cell.angle_gamma   90.00
#
_symmetry.space_group_name_H-M   'P 1'
#
loop_
_entity.id
_entity.type
_entity.pdbx_description
1 polymer ?
#
loop_
_entity_poly.entity_id
_entity_poly.type
_entity_poly.pdbx_seq_one_letter_code
_entity_poly.pdbx_strand_id
1 'polypeptide(L)'
;MCSGNKYVVFDFNEHELFNAKESGSLNFLGGKNRAWEIIITDMQDNKVISLRRPYTFGPDKMEVKVCNQVVSIVRQKVTFMKAMLNINDPQDRLVLKVKAPAIIIGECDFEIFTPSKQRIGVIRKLWGGWAQEAFSNKDYFNINFPTDLDVRYKAAIIGTCLLIDFLYYES
;
A
#
# COMPACT_ATOMS: atom_id res chain seq x y z
N MET A 1 14.29 12.06 17.55
CA MET A 1 14.28 10.90 16.62
C MET A 1 12.87 10.77 16.08
N CYS A 2 12.62 11.11 14.81
CA CYS A 2 11.33 10.81 14.22
C CYS A 2 11.28 9.31 13.97
N SER A 3 10.39 8.62 14.67
CA SER A 3 10.11 7.21 14.38
C SER A 3 9.36 7.16 13.04
N GLY A 4 9.89 6.47 12.05
CA GLY A 4 9.17 6.19 10.81
C GLY A 4 7.86 5.44 11.08
N ASN A 5 6.96 5.46 10.11
CA ASN A 5 5.66 4.80 10.21
C ASN A 5 5.80 3.31 10.49
N LYS A 6 4.89 2.79 11.30
CA LYS A 6 4.80 1.37 11.64
C LYS A 6 3.41 0.87 11.35
N TYR A 7 3.32 -0.30 10.75
CA TYR A 7 2.07 -0.97 10.42
C TYR A 7 2.13 -2.42 10.86
N VAL A 8 0.96 -3.00 11.15
CA VAL A 8 0.81 -4.42 11.42
C VAL A 8 -0.24 -4.98 10.46
N VAL A 9 0.05 -6.12 9.87
CA VAL A 9 -0.88 -6.84 8.99
C VAL A 9 -1.43 -8.04 9.73
N PHE A 10 -2.76 -8.12 9.78
CA PHE A 10 -3.49 -9.21 10.41
C PHE A 10 -4.21 -10.05 9.35
N ASP A 11 -4.47 -11.32 9.67
CA ASP A 11 -5.42 -12.13 8.92
C ASP A 11 -6.87 -11.80 9.34
N PHE A 12 -7.86 -12.50 8.74
CA PHE A 12 -9.27 -12.29 9.06
C PHE A 12 -9.68 -12.82 10.45
N ASN A 13 -8.82 -13.60 11.13
CA ASN A 13 -9.00 -14.04 12.51
C ASN A 13 -8.25 -13.16 13.52
N GLU A 14 -7.76 -12.00 13.09
CA GLU A 14 -6.98 -11.05 13.91
C GLU A 14 -5.62 -11.60 14.40
N HIS A 15 -5.06 -12.61 13.72
CA HIS A 15 -3.69 -13.05 13.98
C HIS A 15 -2.71 -12.15 13.22
N GLU A 16 -1.67 -11.69 13.90
CA GLU A 16 -0.60 -10.94 13.27
C GLU A 16 0.16 -11.83 12.26
N LEU A 17 0.26 -11.35 11.03
CA LEU A 17 1.01 -12.01 9.96
C LEU A 17 2.34 -11.33 9.69
N PHE A 18 2.35 -10.00 9.65
CA PHE A 18 3.53 -9.22 9.29
C PHE A 18 3.61 -7.93 10.07
N ASN A 19 4.84 -7.49 10.31
CA ASN A 19 5.16 -6.16 10.80
C ASN A 19 5.83 -5.36 9.69
N ALA A 20 5.39 -4.12 9.47
CA ALA A 20 5.97 -3.21 8.50
C ALA A 20 6.53 -1.98 9.20
N LYS A 21 7.75 -1.60 8.84
CA LYS A 21 8.43 -0.45 9.41
C LYS A 21 9.12 0.35 8.32
N GLU A 22 8.88 1.66 8.34
CA GLU A 22 9.64 2.58 7.53
C GLU A 22 11.07 2.64 8.03
N SER A 23 12.04 2.31 7.18
CA SER A 23 13.46 2.50 7.44
C SER A 23 13.77 3.98 7.28
N GLY A 24 14.41 4.58 8.29
CA GLY A 24 14.60 6.01 8.43
C GLY A 24 15.02 6.70 7.13
N SER A 25 14.19 7.61 6.65
CA SER A 25 14.54 8.46 5.54
C SER A 25 15.36 9.64 6.07
N LEU A 26 16.53 9.85 5.51
CA LEU A 26 17.31 11.06 5.74
C LEU A 26 16.67 12.32 5.14
N ASN A 27 15.53 12.17 4.48
CA ASN A 27 14.83 13.24 3.75
C ASN A 27 13.75 13.93 4.60
N PHE A 28 14.16 14.51 5.70
CA PHE A 28 13.31 15.29 6.61
C PHE A 28 12.60 16.49 5.97
N LEU A 29 13.01 16.91 4.76
CA LEU A 29 12.53 18.13 4.12
C LEU A 29 11.62 17.88 2.91
N GLY A 30 11.29 16.62 2.59
CA GLY A 30 10.64 16.30 1.31
C GLY A 30 9.12 16.33 1.30
N GLY A 31 8.42 16.40 2.44
CA GLY A 31 6.97 16.28 2.48
C GLY A 31 6.46 15.08 1.68
N LYS A 32 5.40 15.24 0.90
CA LYS A 32 4.84 14.18 0.04
C LYS A 32 5.75 13.74 -1.13
N ASN A 33 6.82 14.48 -1.40
CA ASN A 33 7.80 14.10 -2.43
C ASN A 33 8.95 13.23 -1.90
N ARG A 34 9.05 13.04 -0.57
CA ARG A 34 10.14 12.30 0.06
C ARG A 34 10.26 10.86 -0.42
N ALA A 35 11.48 10.38 -0.57
CA ALA A 35 11.72 8.96 -0.75
C ALA A 35 11.48 8.22 0.58
N TRP A 36 11.02 6.99 0.50
CA TRP A 36 10.93 6.11 1.66
C TRP A 36 11.15 4.64 1.26
N GLU A 37 11.53 3.86 2.25
CA GLU A 37 11.59 2.41 2.17
C GLU A 37 10.86 1.81 3.35
N ILE A 38 9.97 0.85 3.10
CA ILE A 38 9.27 0.08 4.12
C ILE A 38 9.73 -1.37 4.03
N ILE A 39 10.19 -1.91 5.16
CA ILE A 39 10.54 -3.31 5.30
C ILE A 39 9.41 -4.02 6.01
N ILE A 40 8.94 -5.11 5.42
CA ILE A 40 7.90 -5.98 5.97
C ILE A 40 8.56 -7.29 6.39
N THR A 41 8.40 -7.64 7.66
CA THR A 41 8.94 -8.86 8.27
C THR A 41 7.81 -9.81 8.68
N ASP A 42 8.10 -11.11 8.68
CA ASP A 42 7.22 -12.11 9.30
C ASP A 42 7.35 -12.07 10.85
N MET A 43 6.64 -12.95 11.52
CA MET A 43 6.62 -13.03 12.99
C MET A 43 7.94 -13.57 13.59
N GLN A 44 8.87 -14.03 12.76
CA GLN A 44 10.23 -14.43 13.12
C GLN A 44 11.27 -13.37 12.77
N ASP A 45 10.82 -12.14 12.45
CA ASP A 45 11.67 -11.01 12.04
C ASP A 45 12.44 -11.24 10.71
N ASN A 46 12.06 -12.25 9.91
CA ASN A 46 12.62 -12.40 8.58
C ASN A 46 12.05 -11.36 7.64
N LYS A 47 12.91 -10.66 6.91
CA LYS A 47 12.49 -9.73 5.85
C LYS A 47 11.88 -10.51 4.69
N VAL A 48 10.61 -10.31 4.44
CA VAL A 48 9.85 -10.99 3.38
C VAL A 48 9.51 -10.07 2.21
N ILE A 49 9.17 -8.81 2.48
CA ILE A 49 8.82 -7.83 1.45
C ILE A 49 9.61 -6.54 1.71
N SER A 50 10.04 -5.87 0.68
CA SER A 50 10.47 -4.48 0.76
C SER A 50 9.80 -3.63 -0.30
N LEU A 51 9.39 -2.45 0.12
CA LEU A 51 8.75 -1.44 -0.69
C LEU A 51 9.69 -0.25 -0.78
N ARG A 52 9.96 0.23 -1.98
CA ARG A 52 10.82 1.39 -2.19
C ARG A 52 10.12 2.41 -3.08
N ARG A 53 9.90 3.59 -2.54
CA ARG A 53 9.42 4.75 -3.27
C ARG A 53 10.56 5.75 -3.39
N PRO A 54 11.03 6.06 -4.61
CA PRO A 54 12.04 7.09 -4.82
C PRO A 54 11.44 8.48 -4.60
N TYR A 55 12.30 9.46 -4.40
CA TYR A 55 11.92 10.86 -4.46
C TYR A 55 11.36 11.20 -5.86
N THR A 56 10.25 11.92 -5.92
CA THR A 56 9.63 12.29 -7.20
C THR A 56 8.96 13.64 -7.15
N PHE A 57 9.02 14.37 -8.28
CA PHE A 57 8.21 15.56 -8.53
C PHE A 57 7.02 15.28 -9.45
N GLY A 58 6.90 14.06 -9.96
CA GLY A 58 5.87 13.61 -10.87
C GLY A 58 4.98 12.54 -10.27
N PRO A 59 4.28 11.76 -11.10
CA PRO A 59 3.48 10.63 -10.65
C PRO A 59 4.30 9.62 -9.86
N ASP A 60 3.70 9.10 -8.80
CA ASP A 60 4.36 8.17 -7.90
C ASP A 60 4.70 6.83 -8.55
N LYS A 61 5.84 6.31 -8.15
CA LYS A 61 6.32 4.97 -8.49
C LYS A 61 6.80 4.28 -7.23
N MET A 62 6.43 3.03 -7.06
CA MET A 62 6.90 2.18 -5.96
C MET A 62 7.34 0.82 -6.51
N GLU A 63 8.51 0.37 -6.10
CA GLU A 63 9.03 -0.95 -6.40
C GLU A 63 8.70 -1.90 -5.24
N VAL A 64 8.21 -3.09 -5.57
CA VAL A 64 7.87 -4.16 -4.61
C VAL A 64 8.84 -5.31 -4.82
N LYS A 65 9.56 -5.68 -3.76
CA LYS A 65 10.47 -6.85 -3.75
C LYS A 65 9.95 -7.89 -2.77
N VAL A 66 10.01 -9.15 -3.19
CA VAL A 66 9.81 -10.32 -2.32
C VAL A 66 11.10 -11.13 -2.34
N CYS A 67 11.63 -11.46 -1.16
CA CYS A 67 12.93 -12.17 -1.05
C CYS A 67 14.04 -11.51 -1.88
N ASN A 68 14.13 -10.18 -1.85
CA ASN A 68 15.09 -9.34 -2.58
C ASN A 68 14.95 -9.33 -4.12
N GLN A 69 13.91 -9.95 -4.68
CA GLN A 69 13.62 -9.91 -6.12
C GLN A 69 12.47 -8.95 -6.40
N VAL A 70 12.62 -8.10 -7.41
CA VAL A 70 11.53 -7.24 -7.88
C VAL A 70 10.42 -8.11 -8.43
N VAL A 71 9.23 -8.01 -7.84
CA VAL A 71 8.05 -8.78 -8.26
C VAL A 71 6.96 -7.90 -8.87
N SER A 72 6.98 -6.61 -8.58
CA SER A 72 5.99 -5.67 -9.11
C SER A 72 6.49 -4.23 -9.07
N ILE A 73 5.93 -3.41 -9.94
CA ILE A 73 6.09 -1.96 -9.97
C ILE A 73 4.70 -1.34 -9.88
N VAL A 74 4.46 -0.53 -8.86
CA VAL A 74 3.21 0.23 -8.70
C VAL A 74 3.43 1.64 -9.24
N ARG A 75 2.55 2.09 -10.14
CA ARG A 75 2.61 3.43 -10.73
C ARG A 75 1.32 4.19 -10.52
N GLN A 76 1.43 5.41 -10.01
CA GLN A 76 0.31 6.35 -10.02
C GLN A 76 0.04 6.82 -11.46
N LYS A 77 -1.22 6.75 -11.87
CA LYS A 77 -1.73 7.43 -13.05
C LYS A 77 -2.54 8.66 -12.64
N VAL A 78 -2.07 9.81 -13.03
CA VAL A 78 -2.84 11.05 -12.88
C VAL A 78 -3.80 11.15 -14.07
N THR A 79 -5.09 10.95 -13.82
CA THR A 79 -6.16 11.21 -14.78
C THR A 79 -6.95 12.43 -14.34
N PHE A 80 -7.56 13.14 -15.28
CA PHE A 80 -8.25 14.41 -15.02
C PHE A 80 -9.41 14.29 -14.01
N MET A 81 -9.90 13.08 -13.73
CA MET A 81 -11.10 12.86 -12.90
C MET A 81 -10.95 11.86 -11.76
N LYS A 82 -9.94 11.00 -11.75
CA LYS A 82 -9.78 9.97 -10.71
C LYS A 82 -8.32 9.60 -10.51
N ALA A 83 -7.93 9.43 -9.25
CA ALA A 83 -6.66 8.81 -8.93
C ALA A 83 -6.70 7.31 -9.25
N MET A 84 -5.64 6.80 -9.84
CA MET A 84 -5.50 5.39 -10.20
C MET A 84 -4.08 4.93 -9.93
N LEU A 85 -3.94 3.73 -9.38
CA LEU A 85 -2.65 3.05 -9.22
C LEU A 85 -2.63 1.80 -10.08
N ASN A 86 -1.65 1.70 -10.97
CA ASN A 86 -1.42 0.51 -11.77
C ASN A 86 -0.41 -0.38 -11.05
N ILE A 87 -0.76 -1.64 -10.85
CA ILE A 87 0.14 -2.69 -10.38
C ILE A 87 0.64 -3.42 -11.62
N ASN A 88 1.93 -3.30 -11.88
CA ASN A 88 2.59 -3.86 -13.06
C ASN A 88 3.51 -5.01 -12.67
N ASP A 89 3.84 -5.88 -13.61
CA ASP A 89 4.87 -6.90 -13.44
C ASP A 89 6.29 -6.28 -13.45
N PRO A 90 7.37 -7.07 -13.24
CA PRO A 90 8.74 -6.55 -13.27
C PRO A 90 9.15 -5.95 -14.62
N GLN A 91 8.50 -6.32 -15.73
CA GLN A 91 8.70 -5.75 -17.06
C GLN A 91 7.82 -4.52 -17.33
N ASP A 92 7.18 -4.00 -16.27
CA ASP A 92 6.31 -2.82 -16.30
C ASP A 92 5.02 -3.00 -17.14
N ARG A 93 4.56 -4.25 -17.31
CA ARG A 93 3.31 -4.59 -17.99
C ARG A 93 2.17 -4.61 -16.97
N LEU A 94 1.04 -4.04 -17.33
CA LEU A 94 -0.13 -3.93 -16.46
C LEU A 94 -0.71 -5.30 -16.07
N VAL A 95 -0.85 -5.53 -14.76
CA VAL A 95 -1.48 -6.73 -14.19
C VAL A 95 -2.78 -6.41 -13.47
N LEU A 96 -2.81 -5.36 -12.65
CA LEU A 96 -4.00 -4.93 -11.93
C LEU A 96 -4.12 -3.40 -11.94
N LYS A 97 -5.34 -2.92 -11.77
CA LYS A 97 -5.65 -1.49 -11.58
C LYS A 97 -6.35 -1.28 -10.26
N VAL A 98 -5.87 -0.34 -9.48
CA VAL A 98 -6.55 0.11 -8.26
C VAL A 98 -7.12 1.49 -8.52
N LYS A 99 -8.44 1.61 -8.43
CA LYS A 99 -9.18 2.86 -8.72
C LYS A 99 -9.63 3.48 -7.41
N ALA A 100 -9.26 4.73 -7.20
CA ALA A 100 -9.79 5.53 -6.12
C ALA A 100 -11.25 5.96 -6.39
N PRO A 101 -12.04 6.24 -5.33
CA PRO A 101 -13.34 6.89 -5.49
C PRO A 101 -13.17 8.30 -6.07
N ALA A 102 -14.27 8.88 -6.54
CA ALA A 102 -14.26 10.25 -7.10
C ALA A 102 -13.85 11.30 -6.06
N ILE A 103 -14.17 11.06 -4.79
CA ILE A 103 -13.84 11.91 -3.65
C ILE A 103 -13.19 11.02 -2.59
N ILE A 104 -12.01 11.41 -2.11
CA ILE A 104 -11.26 10.68 -1.08
C ILE A 104 -11.44 11.46 0.22
N ILE A 105 -12.50 11.13 0.98
CA ILE A 105 -12.80 11.72 2.29
C ILE A 105 -13.34 10.61 3.21
N GLY A 106 -12.75 10.45 4.39
CA GLY A 106 -13.19 9.48 5.38
C GLY A 106 -13.04 8.03 4.91
N GLU A 107 -14.07 7.21 5.11
CA GLU A 107 -14.11 5.84 4.59
C GLU A 107 -14.18 5.82 3.08
N CYS A 108 -13.26 5.10 2.46
CA CYS A 108 -13.14 5.04 1.00
C CYS A 108 -12.80 3.64 0.53
N ASP A 109 -13.41 3.25 -0.59
CA ASP A 109 -13.14 2.02 -1.31
C ASP A 109 -12.24 2.27 -2.51
N PHE A 110 -11.06 1.67 -2.49
CA PHE A 110 -10.15 1.60 -3.63
C PHE A 110 -10.33 0.24 -4.28
N GLU A 111 -11.06 0.21 -5.38
CA GLU A 111 -11.44 -1.04 -6.04
C GLU A 111 -10.33 -1.61 -6.92
N ILE A 112 -10.13 -2.92 -6.85
CA ILE A 112 -9.09 -3.65 -7.60
C ILE A 112 -9.73 -4.32 -8.82
N PHE A 113 -9.17 -4.05 -10.00
CA PHE A 113 -9.63 -4.56 -11.28
C PHE A 113 -8.52 -5.28 -12.04
N THR A 114 -8.91 -6.29 -12.82
CA THR A 114 -8.08 -6.84 -13.89
C THR A 114 -7.97 -5.86 -15.06
N PRO A 115 -7.01 -6.05 -16.00
CA PRO A 115 -6.96 -5.27 -17.24
C PRO A 115 -8.26 -5.35 -18.06
N SER A 116 -8.97 -6.49 -18.00
CA SER A 116 -10.28 -6.71 -18.64
C SER A 116 -11.45 -6.06 -17.92
N LYS A 117 -11.19 -5.22 -16.89
CA LYS A 117 -12.17 -4.47 -16.09
C LYS A 117 -13.04 -5.32 -15.17
N GLN A 118 -12.67 -6.55 -14.88
CA GLN A 118 -13.32 -7.36 -13.87
C GLN A 118 -12.87 -6.90 -12.48
N ARG A 119 -13.80 -6.55 -11.59
CA ARG A 119 -13.51 -6.26 -10.19
C ARG A 119 -13.16 -7.56 -9.47
N ILE A 120 -12.01 -7.59 -8.80
CA ILE A 120 -11.52 -8.77 -8.06
C ILE A 120 -11.32 -8.53 -6.57
N GLY A 121 -11.33 -7.28 -6.13
CA GLY A 121 -11.10 -6.99 -4.72
C GLY A 121 -11.25 -5.51 -4.39
N VAL A 122 -10.89 -5.17 -3.16
CA VAL A 122 -10.99 -3.81 -2.62
C VAL A 122 -9.96 -3.59 -1.51
N ILE A 123 -9.40 -2.38 -1.47
CA ILE A 123 -8.71 -1.82 -0.30
C ILE A 123 -9.66 -0.77 0.28
N ARG A 124 -10.15 -0.99 1.49
CA ARG A 124 -11.10 -0.11 2.16
C ARG A 124 -10.43 0.60 3.32
N LYS A 125 -10.45 1.92 3.30
CA LYS A 125 -10.13 2.73 4.47
C LYS A 125 -11.29 2.67 5.43
N LEU A 126 -11.03 2.28 6.68
CA LEU A 126 -12.03 2.25 7.75
C LEU A 126 -11.87 3.48 8.63
N TRP A 127 -12.98 4.02 9.06
CA TRP A 127 -12.96 5.09 10.07
C TRP A 127 -12.89 4.46 11.47
N GLY A 128 -12.02 4.99 12.34
CA GLY A 128 -11.78 4.49 13.70
C GLY A 128 -12.96 4.57 14.68
N GLY A 129 -14.19 4.75 14.22
CA GLY A 129 -15.38 4.90 15.06
C GLY A 129 -15.80 3.66 15.85
N TRP A 130 -15.37 2.48 15.45
CA TRP A 130 -15.73 1.22 16.11
C TRP A 130 -14.66 0.67 17.07
N ALA A 131 -13.45 1.23 17.03
CA ALA A 131 -12.34 0.84 17.90
C ALA A 131 -12.03 1.94 18.93
N GLN A 132 -13.05 2.69 19.37
CA GLN A 132 -12.88 3.92 20.16
C GLN A 132 -12.22 3.74 21.53
N GLU A 133 -12.10 2.55 22.07
CA GLU A 133 -11.58 2.40 23.44
C GLU A 133 -10.10 2.05 23.55
N ALA A 134 -9.44 1.60 22.48
CA ALA A 134 -8.07 1.11 22.57
C ALA A 134 -7.00 1.87 21.77
N PHE A 135 -7.34 2.53 20.63
CA PHE A 135 -6.31 3.05 19.70
C PHE A 135 -6.75 4.31 18.95
N SER A 136 -6.76 5.45 19.61
CA SER A 136 -7.36 6.71 19.12
C SER A 136 -6.68 7.39 17.92
N ASN A 137 -5.54 6.90 17.40
CA ASN A 137 -4.76 7.57 16.35
C ASN A 137 -4.18 6.63 15.30
N LYS A 138 -4.79 5.47 15.04
CA LYS A 138 -4.31 4.55 14.01
C LYS A 138 -5.28 4.45 12.85
N ASP A 139 -4.75 4.49 11.65
CA ASP A 139 -5.49 4.23 10.44
C ASP A 139 -5.64 2.73 10.20
N TYR A 140 -6.87 2.30 9.89
CA TYR A 140 -7.19 0.92 9.59
C TYR A 140 -7.59 0.77 8.13
N PHE A 141 -7.06 -0.27 7.51
CA PHE A 141 -7.45 -0.68 6.17
C PHE A 141 -7.88 -2.13 6.17
N ASN A 142 -8.94 -2.43 5.46
CA ASN A 142 -9.33 -3.78 5.12
C ASN A 142 -8.97 -4.07 3.66
N ILE A 143 -8.27 -5.16 3.42
CA ILE A 143 -7.85 -5.57 2.08
C ILE A 143 -8.52 -6.90 1.75
N ASN A 144 -9.29 -6.92 0.68
CA ASN A 144 -9.92 -8.13 0.16
C ASN A 144 -9.45 -8.40 -1.27
N PHE A 145 -9.00 -9.63 -1.52
CA PHE A 145 -8.59 -10.15 -2.81
C PHE A 145 -8.83 -11.67 -2.89
N PRO A 146 -8.86 -12.29 -4.10
CA PRO A 146 -9.06 -13.71 -4.25
C PRO A 146 -7.95 -14.53 -3.58
N THR A 147 -8.30 -15.65 -2.96
CA THR A 147 -7.33 -16.52 -2.28
C THR A 147 -6.32 -17.15 -3.23
N ASP A 148 -6.71 -17.39 -4.47
CA ASP A 148 -5.89 -17.95 -5.57
C ASP A 148 -5.08 -16.90 -6.34
N LEU A 149 -5.15 -15.61 -5.97
CA LEU A 149 -4.31 -14.59 -6.56
C LEU A 149 -2.83 -14.91 -6.30
N ASP A 150 -1.99 -14.73 -7.31
CA ASP A 150 -0.53 -14.91 -7.22
C ASP A 150 0.05 -14.11 -6.03
N VAL A 151 0.86 -14.78 -5.22
CA VAL A 151 1.43 -14.19 -3.99
C VAL A 151 2.24 -12.91 -4.24
N ARG A 152 2.87 -12.78 -5.42
CA ARG A 152 3.58 -11.56 -5.83
C ARG A 152 2.66 -10.35 -5.89
N TYR A 153 1.44 -10.54 -6.39
CA TYR A 153 0.44 -9.48 -6.51
C TYR A 153 -0.33 -9.26 -5.21
N LYS A 154 -0.46 -10.27 -4.35
CA LYS A 154 -0.90 -10.06 -2.96
C LYS A 154 0.07 -9.12 -2.22
N ALA A 155 1.37 -9.35 -2.34
CA ALA A 155 2.39 -8.46 -1.77
C ALA A 155 2.31 -7.04 -2.37
N ALA A 156 2.11 -6.93 -3.69
CA ALA A 156 1.93 -5.64 -4.35
C ALA A 156 0.66 -4.90 -3.90
N ILE A 157 -0.44 -5.60 -3.63
CA ILE A 157 -1.67 -4.99 -3.08
C ILE A 157 -1.44 -4.48 -1.67
N ILE A 158 -0.76 -5.24 -0.80
CA ILE A 158 -0.38 -4.77 0.54
C ILE A 158 0.49 -3.50 0.43
N GLY A 159 1.50 -3.53 -0.44
CA GLY A 159 2.33 -2.35 -0.70
C GLY A 159 1.52 -1.17 -1.24
N THR A 160 0.56 -1.41 -2.12
CA THR A 160 -0.33 -0.37 -2.66
C THR A 160 -1.21 0.23 -1.57
N CYS A 161 -1.66 -0.56 -0.59
CA CYS A 161 -2.38 -0.05 0.58
C CYS A 161 -1.53 0.96 1.37
N LEU A 162 -0.25 0.64 1.64
CA LEU A 162 0.66 1.55 2.34
C LEU A 162 0.99 2.80 1.51
N LEU A 163 1.06 2.66 0.19
CA LEU A 163 1.21 3.82 -0.70
C LEU A 163 -0.04 4.71 -0.70
N ILE A 164 -1.24 4.14 -0.65
CA ILE A 164 -2.51 4.88 -0.52
C ILE A 164 -2.53 5.66 0.79
N ASP A 165 -2.13 5.03 1.90
CA ASP A 165 -2.02 5.70 3.19
C ASP A 165 -1.11 6.93 3.10
N PHE A 166 0.09 6.74 2.57
CA PHE A 166 1.04 7.81 2.36
C PHE A 166 0.52 8.95 1.47
N LEU A 167 -0.13 8.61 0.35
CA LEU A 167 -0.56 9.61 -0.65
C LEU A 167 -1.76 10.44 -0.20
N TYR A 168 -2.69 9.83 0.52
CA TYR A 168 -4.02 10.41 0.74
C TYR A 168 -4.36 10.66 2.20
N TYR A 169 -3.69 9.99 3.15
CA TYR A 169 -4.05 10.04 4.57
C TYR A 169 -2.90 10.51 5.48
N GLU A 170 -1.65 10.38 5.06
CA GLU A 170 -0.54 10.94 5.81
C GLU A 170 -0.53 12.48 5.68
N SER A 171 -0.57 13.18 6.79
CA SER A 171 -0.57 14.66 6.89
C SER A 171 0.82 15.23 7.23
#